data_d0d6449c598b483335330a1033765bbe
#
_entry.id   d0d6449c598b483335330a1033765bbe
#
_cell.length_a   1.000
_cell.length_b   1.000
_cell.length_c   1.000
_cell.angle_alpha   90.00
_cell.angle_beta   90.00
_cell.angle_gamma   90.00
#
_symmetry.space_group_name_H-M   'P 1'
#
loop_
_entity.id
_entity.type
_entity.pdbx_description
1 polymer ?
#
loop_
_entity_poly.entity_id
_entity_poly.type
_entity_poly.pdbx_seq_one_letter_code
_entity_poly.pdbx_strand_id
1 'polypeptide(L)'
;MNSYSIPPPRWHDRLHGWFLRIAASGLIPAHMFRPTLLPQAERQGASGHLQLEVVSHCWQYAYLLAYQLSSLVQFPPTRATVTMTVYYSREDTDTTALLAWFGAMQVPGVIWNWRELPKQALFRRAIGRNEAALQSRADWIWFTDCDLMFRRNCLDTLADLLQGRRDALVFPRIERCTAVLPAQDPLLNTGQALLRLMEVDDASFVDLPRTRATGPLQITHGDIARTQGYCRDLQFYQRPSATWCKAYEDRAFRWLLGTQGTPLDIPGVCRIRHETKGRYTSGDLNARLRAMIRRLGRAIKERR
;
A
#
# COMPACT_ATOMS: atom_id res chain seq x y z
N MET A 1 -11.34 0.94 25.95
CA MET A 1 -10.01 0.65 25.40
C MET A 1 -9.81 -0.86 25.47
N ASN A 2 -10.03 -1.60 24.39
CA ASN A 2 -9.76 -3.04 24.38
C ASN A 2 -8.24 -3.22 24.23
N SER A 3 -7.58 -3.56 25.34
CA SER A 3 -6.20 -4.05 25.30
C SER A 3 -6.18 -5.39 24.58
N TYR A 4 -5.78 -5.39 23.32
CA TYR A 4 -5.49 -6.63 22.61
C TYR A 4 -4.31 -7.31 23.33
N SER A 5 -4.59 -8.27 24.19
CA SER A 5 -3.54 -9.14 24.71
C SER A 5 -3.05 -10.00 23.54
N ILE A 6 -1.86 -9.71 23.06
CA ILE A 6 -1.26 -10.44 21.96
C ILE A 6 -0.63 -11.70 22.57
N PRO A 7 -1.10 -12.89 22.22
CA PRO A 7 -0.41 -14.09 22.61
C PRO A 7 0.99 -14.10 21.99
N PRO A 8 2.01 -14.58 22.69
CA PRO A 8 3.35 -14.68 22.12
C PRO A 8 3.31 -15.49 20.83
N PRO A 9 4.16 -15.16 19.83
CA PRO A 9 4.19 -15.86 18.56
C PRO A 9 4.51 -17.33 18.82
N ARG A 10 3.55 -18.19 18.50
CA ARG A 10 3.71 -19.64 18.68
C ARG A 10 4.54 -20.18 17.51
N TRP A 11 5.31 -21.24 17.74
CA TRP A 11 6.16 -21.88 16.71
C TRP A 11 5.37 -22.24 15.43
N HIS A 12 4.10 -22.63 15.58
CA HIS A 12 3.23 -22.95 14.45
C HIS A 12 2.85 -21.73 13.60
N ASP A 13 2.93 -20.49 14.12
CA ASP A 13 2.72 -19.29 13.30
C ASP A 13 3.83 -19.11 12.25
N ARG A 14 5.06 -19.53 12.58
CA ARG A 14 6.18 -19.54 11.62
C ARG A 14 5.96 -20.59 10.53
N LEU A 15 5.49 -21.77 10.89
CA LEU A 15 5.16 -22.84 9.94
C LEU A 15 4.00 -22.44 9.02
N HIS A 16 2.94 -21.85 9.58
CA HIS A 16 1.83 -21.29 8.78
C HIS A 16 2.30 -20.22 7.79
N GLY A 17 3.12 -19.27 8.25
CA GLY A 17 3.67 -18.24 7.37
C GLY A 17 4.53 -18.81 6.25
N TRP A 18 5.32 -19.84 6.53
CA TRP A 18 6.12 -20.57 5.54
C TRP A 18 5.24 -21.34 4.56
N PHE A 19 4.25 -22.09 5.06
CA PHE A 19 3.27 -22.80 4.25
C PHE A 19 2.51 -21.86 3.29
N LEU A 20 1.97 -20.75 3.78
CA LEU A 20 1.27 -19.78 2.94
C LEU A 20 2.20 -19.15 1.90
N ARG A 21 3.48 -18.98 2.20
CA ARG A 21 4.47 -18.51 1.24
C ARG A 21 4.70 -19.51 0.11
N ILE A 22 4.70 -20.82 0.40
CA ILE A 22 4.79 -21.90 -0.59
C ILE A 22 3.47 -21.97 -1.36
N ALA A 23 2.33 -22.00 -0.70
CA ALA A 23 1.03 -22.03 -1.34
C ALA A 23 0.87 -20.86 -2.34
N ALA A 24 1.20 -19.64 -1.91
CA ALA A 24 1.17 -18.46 -2.77
C ALA A 24 2.23 -18.45 -3.89
N SER A 25 3.08 -19.50 -4.02
CA SER A 25 3.90 -19.69 -5.22
C SER A 25 3.13 -20.27 -6.41
N GLY A 26 1.88 -20.68 -6.18
CA GLY A 26 1.03 -21.29 -7.21
C GLY A 26 1.01 -22.82 -7.18
N LEU A 27 1.77 -23.45 -6.25
CA LEU A 27 1.81 -24.90 -6.10
C LEU A 27 0.50 -25.47 -5.54
N ILE A 28 -0.26 -24.68 -4.79
CA ILE A 28 -1.53 -25.07 -4.20
C ILE A 28 -2.65 -24.22 -4.82
N PRO A 29 -3.77 -24.84 -5.28
CA PRO A 29 -4.88 -24.12 -5.84
C PRO A 29 -5.54 -23.16 -4.86
N ALA A 30 -5.71 -21.88 -5.24
CA ALA A 30 -6.22 -20.85 -4.37
C ALA A 30 -7.70 -21.05 -3.96
N HIS A 31 -8.50 -21.73 -4.78
CA HIS A 31 -9.92 -21.98 -4.51
C HIS A 31 -10.16 -22.77 -3.22
N MET A 32 -9.16 -23.51 -2.73
CA MET A 32 -9.22 -24.21 -1.45
C MET A 32 -9.20 -23.26 -0.23
N PHE A 33 -8.83 -21.99 -0.42
CA PHE A 33 -8.57 -21.01 0.64
C PHE A 33 -9.42 -19.75 0.51
N ARG A 34 -10.40 -19.75 -0.37
CA ARG A 34 -11.31 -18.63 -0.57
C ARG A 34 -12.64 -19.06 -1.17
N PRO A 35 -13.71 -18.27 -0.99
CA PRO A 35 -14.95 -18.45 -1.74
C PRO A 35 -14.73 -18.33 -3.25
N THR A 36 -15.68 -18.80 -4.04
CA THR A 36 -15.66 -18.59 -5.50
C THR A 36 -15.61 -17.10 -5.80
N LEU A 37 -14.71 -16.73 -6.70
CA LEU A 37 -14.64 -15.34 -7.16
C LEU A 37 -15.89 -14.99 -7.96
N LEU A 38 -16.40 -13.77 -7.76
CA LEU A 38 -17.46 -13.23 -8.60
C LEU A 38 -17.01 -13.27 -10.08
N PRO A 39 -17.75 -13.96 -10.97
CA PRO A 39 -17.41 -14.03 -12.39
C PRO A 39 -17.24 -12.64 -13.01
N GLN A 40 -16.38 -12.52 -14.01
CA GLN A 40 -16.10 -11.22 -14.63
C GLN A 40 -17.37 -10.60 -15.24
N ALA A 41 -18.25 -11.41 -15.82
CA ALA A 41 -19.50 -10.94 -16.42
C ALA A 41 -20.48 -10.34 -15.40
N GLU A 42 -20.40 -10.79 -14.14
CA GLU A 42 -21.30 -10.34 -13.05
C GLU A 42 -20.76 -9.11 -12.32
N ARG A 43 -19.50 -8.71 -12.55
CA ARG A 43 -18.93 -7.51 -11.94
C ARG A 43 -19.48 -6.26 -12.60
N GLN A 44 -19.67 -5.22 -11.82
CA GLN A 44 -20.19 -3.94 -12.29
C GLN A 44 -19.15 -3.23 -13.16
N GLY A 45 -19.46 -2.97 -14.42
CA GLY A 45 -18.65 -2.14 -15.31
C GLY A 45 -19.00 -0.66 -15.11
N ALA A 46 -18.54 -0.05 -13.99
CA ALA A 46 -18.81 1.36 -13.72
C ALA A 46 -18.23 2.27 -14.79
N SER A 47 -18.96 3.34 -15.13
CA SER A 47 -18.58 4.34 -16.14
C SER A 47 -19.04 5.74 -15.69
N GLY A 48 -18.45 6.78 -16.25
CA GLY A 48 -18.69 8.16 -15.88
C GLY A 48 -17.76 8.62 -14.76
N HIS A 49 -18.28 9.31 -13.75
CA HIS A 49 -17.47 9.82 -12.63
C HIS A 49 -17.27 8.72 -11.59
N LEU A 50 -16.10 8.06 -11.65
CA LEU A 50 -15.78 6.92 -10.79
C LEU A 50 -15.50 7.32 -9.33
N GLN A 51 -15.82 6.40 -8.42
CA GLN A 51 -15.41 6.48 -7.02
C GLN A 51 -14.19 5.58 -6.81
N LEU A 52 -13.07 6.18 -6.45
CA LEU A 52 -11.81 5.47 -6.17
C LEU A 52 -11.51 5.55 -4.67
N GLU A 53 -10.98 4.50 -4.09
CA GLU A 53 -10.43 4.53 -2.75
C GLU A 53 -8.95 4.17 -2.77
N VAL A 54 -8.12 5.03 -2.20
CA VAL A 54 -6.68 4.80 -2.00
C VAL A 54 -6.45 4.45 -0.54
N VAL A 55 -5.86 3.28 -0.28
CA VAL A 55 -5.68 2.75 1.09
C VAL A 55 -4.21 2.66 1.44
N SER A 56 -3.78 3.44 2.40
CA SER A 56 -2.42 3.47 2.95
C SER A 56 -2.39 3.12 4.43
N HIS A 57 -1.19 2.73 4.90
CA HIS A 57 -0.91 2.49 6.33
C HIS A 57 0.33 3.28 6.73
N CYS A 58 0.26 3.98 7.86
CA CYS A 58 1.37 4.76 8.38
C CYS A 58 1.67 4.41 9.84
N TRP A 59 2.95 4.14 10.10
CA TRP A 59 3.53 4.04 11.44
C TRP A 59 4.96 4.53 11.38
N GLN A 60 5.24 5.66 12.03
CA GLN A 60 6.57 6.31 12.07
C GLN A 60 7.14 6.65 10.67
N TYR A 61 6.26 6.89 9.69
CA TYR A 61 6.58 7.31 8.33
C TYR A 61 5.81 8.56 7.90
N ALA A 62 5.46 9.42 8.85
CA ALA A 62 4.76 10.68 8.58
C ALA A 62 5.45 11.48 7.47
N TYR A 63 6.79 11.53 7.47
CA TYR A 63 7.58 12.23 6.47
C TYR A 63 7.39 11.66 5.03
N LEU A 64 7.14 10.38 4.84
CA LEU A 64 6.80 9.81 3.53
C LEU A 64 5.33 10.00 3.19
N LEU A 65 4.44 9.80 4.18
CA LEU A 65 3.02 10.05 4.01
C LEU A 65 2.75 11.51 3.61
N ALA A 66 3.53 12.45 4.10
CA ALA A 66 3.41 13.86 3.73
C ALA A 66 3.54 14.08 2.22
N TYR A 67 4.45 13.38 1.53
CA TYR A 67 4.56 13.44 0.06
C TYR A 67 3.35 12.84 -0.64
N GLN A 68 2.83 11.71 -0.15
CA GLN A 68 1.64 11.07 -0.71
C GLN A 68 0.42 12.02 -0.62
N LEU A 69 0.16 12.58 0.56
CA LEU A 69 -0.98 13.49 0.78
C LEU A 69 -0.79 14.81 0.02
N SER A 70 0.44 15.36 0.00
CA SER A 70 0.75 16.56 -0.78
C SER A 70 0.47 16.37 -2.27
N SER A 71 0.73 15.18 -2.81
CA SER A 71 0.48 14.91 -4.23
C SER A 71 -1.01 14.98 -4.58
N LEU A 72 -1.91 14.62 -3.66
CA LEU A 72 -3.36 14.75 -3.86
C LEU A 72 -3.82 16.21 -3.82
N VAL A 73 -3.16 17.06 -3.03
CA VAL A 73 -3.45 18.49 -2.97
C VAL A 73 -2.94 19.20 -4.23
N GLN A 74 -1.73 18.86 -4.69
CA GLN A 74 -1.08 19.49 -5.85
C GLN A 74 -1.66 19.02 -7.19
N PHE A 75 -2.13 17.78 -7.25
CA PHE A 75 -2.67 17.15 -8.46
C PHE A 75 -4.01 16.49 -8.16
N PRO A 76 -5.04 17.27 -7.73
CA PRO A 76 -6.34 16.72 -7.37
C PRO A 76 -7.00 16.07 -8.58
N PRO A 77 -7.74 14.97 -8.37
CA PRO A 77 -8.48 14.31 -9.44
C PRO A 77 -9.64 15.17 -9.91
N THR A 78 -9.89 15.19 -11.22
CA THR A 78 -11.02 15.91 -11.83
C THR A 78 -12.04 14.96 -12.45
N ARG A 79 -11.65 13.72 -12.77
CA ARG A 79 -12.48 12.72 -13.46
C ARG A 79 -13.00 11.63 -12.54
N ALA A 80 -12.61 11.67 -11.27
CA ALA A 80 -13.08 10.76 -10.23
C ALA A 80 -13.16 11.48 -8.88
N THR A 81 -13.88 10.90 -7.94
CA THR A 81 -13.74 11.22 -6.51
C THR A 81 -12.81 10.20 -5.86
N VAL A 82 -11.79 10.66 -5.16
CA VAL A 82 -10.83 9.81 -4.46
C VAL A 82 -11.02 9.90 -2.96
N THR A 83 -11.39 8.80 -2.33
CA THR A 83 -11.32 8.66 -0.87
C THR A 83 -9.92 8.21 -0.49
N MET A 84 -9.17 9.08 0.19
CA MET A 84 -7.85 8.75 0.73
C MET A 84 -8.00 8.20 2.14
N THR A 85 -7.91 6.88 2.29
CA THR A 85 -8.00 6.16 3.55
C THR A 85 -6.60 5.90 4.10
N VAL A 86 -6.31 6.42 5.28
CA VAL A 86 -5.04 6.17 5.99
C VAL A 86 -5.32 5.47 7.31
N TYR A 87 -4.79 4.26 7.44
CA TYR A 87 -4.76 3.56 8.72
C TYR A 87 -3.53 4.00 9.52
N TYR A 88 -3.76 4.45 10.75
CA TYR A 88 -2.73 4.96 11.65
C TYR A 88 -3.01 4.58 13.12
N SER A 89 -2.07 4.83 14.01
CA SER A 89 -2.28 4.72 15.46
C SER A 89 -2.01 6.04 16.14
N ARG A 90 -2.83 6.39 17.15
CA ARG A 90 -2.62 7.60 17.97
C ARG A 90 -1.30 7.62 18.72
N GLU A 91 -0.67 6.46 18.92
CA GLU A 91 0.66 6.38 19.51
C GLU A 91 1.74 7.03 18.60
N ASP A 92 1.46 7.21 17.31
CA ASP A 92 2.32 7.90 16.35
C ASP A 92 1.87 9.37 16.24
N THR A 93 2.45 10.20 17.10
CA THR A 93 2.08 11.61 17.24
C THR A 93 2.34 12.41 15.97
N ASP A 94 3.43 12.13 15.25
CA ASP A 94 3.79 12.82 14.01
C ASP A 94 2.78 12.52 12.92
N THR A 95 2.40 11.26 12.76
CA THR A 95 1.34 10.86 11.80
C THR A 95 0.00 11.48 12.21
N THR A 96 -0.34 11.50 13.50
CA THR A 96 -1.59 12.10 14.00
C THR A 96 -1.65 13.59 13.68
N ALA A 97 -0.59 14.34 13.95
CA ALA A 97 -0.51 15.77 13.65
C ALA A 97 -0.59 16.04 12.14
N LEU A 98 0.11 15.24 11.32
CA LEU A 98 0.07 15.36 9.87
C LEU A 98 -1.34 15.14 9.31
N LEU A 99 -2.04 14.09 9.77
CA LEU A 99 -3.40 13.79 9.34
C LEU A 99 -4.40 14.87 9.77
N ALA A 100 -4.25 15.43 10.95
CA ALA A 100 -5.06 16.57 11.40
C ALA A 100 -4.87 17.79 10.50
N TRP A 101 -3.62 18.08 10.11
CA TRP A 101 -3.29 19.20 9.24
C TRP A 101 -3.88 19.04 7.82
N PHE A 102 -3.70 17.87 7.17
CA PHE A 102 -4.33 17.60 5.86
C PHE A 102 -5.85 17.52 5.96
N GLY A 103 -6.40 16.97 7.04
CA GLY A 103 -7.83 16.85 7.26
C GLY A 103 -8.57 18.20 7.33
N ALA A 104 -7.86 19.29 7.66
CA ALA A 104 -8.41 20.65 7.65
C ALA A 104 -8.46 21.24 6.21
N MET A 105 -7.81 20.61 5.23
CA MET A 105 -7.79 21.10 3.85
C MET A 105 -8.99 20.58 3.06
N GLN A 106 -9.67 21.46 2.37
CA GLN A 106 -10.69 21.10 1.37
C GLN A 106 -10.02 21.00 0.00
N VAL A 107 -9.96 19.79 -0.54
CA VAL A 107 -9.36 19.51 -1.84
C VAL A 107 -10.45 18.99 -2.79
N PRO A 108 -10.74 19.66 -3.91
CA PRO A 108 -11.76 19.20 -4.86
C PRO A 108 -11.48 17.75 -5.30
N GLY A 109 -12.51 16.92 -5.30
CA GLY A 109 -12.38 15.51 -5.71
C GLY A 109 -11.67 14.59 -4.72
N VAL A 110 -11.26 15.09 -3.54
CA VAL A 110 -10.60 14.27 -2.50
C VAL A 110 -11.42 14.27 -1.20
N ILE A 111 -11.63 13.08 -0.67
CA ILE A 111 -12.26 12.84 0.64
C ILE A 111 -11.21 12.24 1.57
N TRP A 112 -10.90 12.92 2.65
CA TRP A 112 -9.99 12.40 3.68
C TRP A 112 -10.72 11.43 4.60
N ASN A 113 -10.18 10.23 4.79
CA ASN A 113 -10.74 9.17 5.64
C ASN A 113 -9.65 8.60 6.55
N TRP A 114 -9.53 9.14 7.76
CA TRP A 114 -8.56 8.70 8.74
C TRP A 114 -9.12 7.58 9.60
N ARG A 115 -8.45 6.42 9.60
CA ARG A 115 -8.90 5.20 10.29
C ARG A 115 -7.90 4.81 11.36
N GLU A 116 -8.32 4.87 12.60
CA GLU A 116 -7.48 4.48 13.73
C GLU A 116 -7.45 2.98 13.89
N LEU A 117 -6.25 2.42 14.06
CA LEU A 117 -6.02 1.04 14.47
C LEU A 117 -5.02 0.97 15.61
N PRO A 118 -5.15 -0.01 16.51
CA PRO A 118 -4.08 -0.34 17.45
C PRO A 118 -2.78 -0.63 16.69
N LYS A 119 -1.65 -0.19 17.23
CA LYS A 119 -0.31 -0.37 16.65
C LYS A 119 -0.04 -1.80 16.17
N GLN A 120 -0.47 -2.78 16.96
CA GLN A 120 -0.28 -4.20 16.66
C GLN A 120 -1.07 -4.65 15.42
N ALA A 121 -2.23 -4.05 15.16
CA ALA A 121 -3.00 -4.28 13.94
C ALA A 121 -2.32 -3.59 12.73
N LEU A 122 -1.74 -2.41 12.92
CA LEU A 122 -0.98 -1.72 11.86
C LEU A 122 0.24 -2.52 11.38
N PHE A 123 0.87 -3.30 12.26
CA PHE A 123 1.99 -4.17 11.88
C PHE A 123 1.60 -5.32 10.94
N ARG A 124 0.28 -5.53 10.74
CA ARG A 124 -0.34 -6.43 9.77
C ARG A 124 -1.21 -5.64 8.81
N ARG A 125 -0.61 -5.08 7.76
CA ARG A 125 -1.33 -4.25 6.78
C ARG A 125 -2.57 -4.93 6.19
N ALA A 126 -2.56 -6.25 6.12
CA ALA A 126 -3.73 -7.01 5.67
C ALA A 126 -4.98 -6.76 6.52
N ILE A 127 -4.87 -6.43 7.81
CA ILE A 127 -6.02 -6.12 8.67
C ILE A 127 -6.75 -4.87 8.17
N GLY A 128 -6.05 -3.73 8.08
CA GLY A 128 -6.66 -2.51 7.58
C GLY A 128 -7.07 -2.61 6.11
N ARG A 129 -6.25 -3.26 5.25
CA ARG A 129 -6.63 -3.50 3.86
C ARG A 129 -7.90 -4.35 3.73
N ASN A 130 -8.07 -5.36 4.60
CA ASN A 130 -9.27 -6.18 4.62
C ASN A 130 -10.48 -5.39 5.12
N GLU A 131 -10.32 -4.57 6.16
CA GLU A 131 -11.39 -3.69 6.63
C GLU A 131 -11.84 -2.73 5.52
N ALA A 132 -10.89 -2.03 4.86
CA ALA A 132 -11.20 -1.18 3.73
C ALA A 132 -11.88 -1.93 2.59
N ALA A 133 -11.36 -3.11 2.21
CA ALA A 133 -11.94 -3.92 1.14
C ALA A 133 -13.42 -4.27 1.38
N LEU A 134 -13.76 -4.66 2.62
CA LEU A 134 -15.13 -5.08 2.98
C LEU A 134 -16.09 -3.91 3.16
N GLN A 135 -15.60 -2.73 3.58
CA GLN A 135 -16.44 -1.55 3.87
C GLN A 135 -16.51 -0.56 2.72
N SER A 136 -15.62 -0.62 1.76
CA SER A 136 -15.52 0.32 0.65
C SER A 136 -16.80 0.30 -0.22
N ARG A 137 -17.21 1.49 -0.63
CA ARG A 137 -18.26 1.69 -1.65
C ARG A 137 -17.68 2.13 -3.00
N ALA A 138 -16.35 2.21 -3.08
CA ALA A 138 -15.67 2.62 -4.30
C ALA A 138 -15.84 1.59 -5.43
N ASP A 139 -15.77 2.07 -6.68
CA ASP A 139 -15.74 1.22 -7.87
C ASP A 139 -14.43 0.45 -7.95
N TRP A 140 -13.33 1.10 -7.52
CA TRP A 140 -12.00 0.52 -7.47
C TRP A 140 -11.25 0.95 -6.21
N ILE A 141 -10.43 0.04 -5.65
CA ILE A 141 -9.63 0.27 -4.46
C ILE A 141 -8.16 0.08 -4.79
N TRP A 142 -7.35 1.11 -4.55
CA TRP A 142 -5.90 1.04 -4.69
C TRP A 142 -5.22 0.79 -3.34
N PHE A 143 -4.79 -0.43 -3.08
CA PHE A 143 -3.95 -0.74 -1.92
C PHE A 143 -2.52 -0.30 -2.19
N THR A 144 -2.05 0.65 -1.41
CA THR A 144 -0.73 1.26 -1.60
C THR A 144 0.08 1.29 -0.31
N ASP A 145 1.29 1.83 -0.38
CA ASP A 145 2.16 2.14 0.75
C ASP A 145 2.33 3.67 0.84
N CYS A 146 2.65 4.21 2.02
CA CYS A 146 2.74 5.66 2.25
C CYS A 146 3.93 6.34 1.55
N ASP A 147 4.81 5.59 0.89
CA ASP A 147 5.94 6.08 0.11
C ASP A 147 5.63 6.29 -1.38
N LEU A 148 4.36 6.10 -1.80
CA LEU A 148 3.90 6.25 -3.17
C LEU A 148 3.13 7.57 -3.33
N MET A 149 3.36 8.28 -4.43
CA MET A 149 2.75 9.57 -4.78
C MET A 149 2.02 9.48 -6.12
N PHE A 150 0.99 10.34 -6.27
CA PHE A 150 0.17 10.48 -7.45
C PHE A 150 0.48 11.82 -8.11
N ARG A 151 1.33 11.81 -9.15
CA ARG A 151 1.73 13.03 -9.85
C ARG A 151 0.70 13.41 -10.93
N ARG A 152 1.00 14.47 -11.68
CA ARG A 152 0.12 15.01 -12.70
C ARG A 152 -0.48 13.92 -13.59
N ASN A 153 -1.77 13.99 -13.82
CA ASN A 153 -2.58 13.09 -14.65
C ASN A 153 -2.68 11.63 -14.15
N CYS A 154 -2.10 11.26 -12.98
CA CYS A 154 -2.10 9.89 -12.51
C CYS A 154 -3.52 9.37 -12.26
N LEU A 155 -4.28 10.07 -11.44
CA LEU A 155 -5.62 9.63 -11.02
C LEU A 155 -6.67 9.83 -12.11
N ASP A 156 -6.56 10.88 -12.91
CA ASP A 156 -7.48 11.13 -14.03
C ASP A 156 -7.29 10.10 -15.14
N THR A 157 -6.03 9.81 -15.54
CA THR A 157 -5.75 8.73 -16.50
C THR A 157 -6.18 7.37 -15.95
N LEU A 158 -5.97 7.11 -14.66
CA LEU A 158 -6.49 5.88 -14.05
C LEU A 158 -8.00 5.80 -14.18
N ALA A 159 -8.74 6.87 -13.85
CA ALA A 159 -10.19 6.90 -13.96
C ALA A 159 -10.66 6.65 -15.40
N ASP A 160 -9.97 7.22 -16.41
CA ASP A 160 -10.28 6.98 -17.82
C ASP A 160 -10.04 5.53 -18.23
N LEU A 161 -8.91 4.95 -17.81
CA LEU A 161 -8.55 3.58 -18.13
C LEU A 161 -9.43 2.54 -17.42
N LEU A 162 -10.11 2.90 -16.35
CA LEU A 162 -11.00 2.01 -15.59
C LEU A 162 -12.44 1.99 -16.10
N GLN A 163 -12.83 2.88 -17.02
CA GLN A 163 -14.20 2.95 -17.56
C GLN A 163 -14.68 1.61 -18.10
N GLY A 164 -15.79 1.12 -17.58
CA GLY A 164 -16.42 -0.14 -18.00
C GLY A 164 -15.61 -1.42 -17.73
N ARG A 165 -14.43 -1.32 -17.07
CA ARG A 165 -13.59 -2.48 -16.79
C ARG A 165 -14.19 -3.40 -15.73
N ARG A 166 -13.86 -4.69 -15.90
CA ARG A 166 -14.30 -5.77 -15.00
C ARG A 166 -13.15 -6.70 -14.58
N ASP A 167 -11.89 -6.27 -14.73
CA ASP A 167 -10.73 -7.00 -14.26
C ASP A 167 -10.80 -7.15 -12.72
N ALA A 168 -10.34 -8.26 -12.17
CA ALA A 168 -10.29 -8.43 -10.72
C ALA A 168 -9.21 -7.54 -10.08
N LEU A 169 -8.09 -7.36 -10.80
CA LEU A 169 -6.91 -6.65 -10.33
C LEU A 169 -6.21 -6.02 -11.53
N VAL A 170 -5.85 -4.73 -11.40
CA VAL A 170 -5.02 -4.03 -12.37
C VAL A 170 -3.82 -3.37 -11.66
N PHE A 171 -2.81 -2.95 -12.40
CA PHE A 171 -1.63 -2.28 -11.82
C PHE A 171 -0.96 -1.36 -12.85
N PRO A 172 -0.23 -0.31 -12.40
CA PRO A 172 0.59 0.51 -13.27
C PRO A 172 1.72 -0.29 -13.92
N ARG A 173 1.80 -0.26 -15.26
CA ARG A 173 2.87 -0.93 -16.02
C ARG A 173 4.25 -0.36 -15.69
N ILE A 174 4.33 0.94 -15.44
CA ILE A 174 5.55 1.65 -15.08
C ILE A 174 5.34 2.31 -13.71
N GLU A 175 6.31 2.15 -12.84
CA GLU A 175 6.44 2.88 -11.59
C GLU A 175 7.73 3.69 -11.65
N ARG A 176 7.64 4.99 -11.45
CA ARG A 176 8.80 5.87 -11.38
C ARG A 176 9.35 5.86 -9.95
N CYS A 177 10.62 5.59 -9.79
CA CYS A 177 11.21 5.45 -8.45
C CYS A 177 12.46 6.32 -8.31
N THR A 178 12.66 6.89 -7.12
CA THR A 178 13.97 7.47 -6.78
C THR A 178 15.05 6.38 -6.74
N ALA A 179 16.32 6.75 -6.75
CA ALA A 179 17.37 5.89 -6.22
C ALA A 179 17.00 5.44 -4.80
N VAL A 180 17.67 4.41 -4.28
CA VAL A 180 17.45 4.02 -2.87
C VAL A 180 18.15 5.04 -1.99
N LEU A 181 17.39 5.92 -1.35
CA LEU A 181 17.89 7.03 -0.55
C LEU A 181 18.48 6.53 0.78
N PRO A 182 19.65 7.04 1.19
CA PRO A 182 20.20 6.79 2.52
C PRO A 182 19.35 7.50 3.60
N ALA A 183 19.51 7.09 4.86
CA ALA A 183 18.69 7.64 5.96
C ALA A 183 18.90 9.16 6.17
N GLN A 184 20.04 9.71 5.75
CA GLN A 184 20.38 11.13 5.88
C GLN A 184 19.95 11.98 4.69
N ASP A 185 19.31 11.39 3.69
CA ASP A 185 18.85 12.11 2.50
C ASP A 185 17.87 13.23 2.88
N PRO A 186 18.00 14.43 2.29
CA PRO A 186 17.10 15.56 2.59
C PRO A 186 15.61 15.25 2.36
N LEU A 187 15.27 14.39 1.39
CA LEU A 187 13.89 13.96 1.14
C LEU A 187 13.33 13.11 2.28
N LEU A 188 14.18 12.45 3.09
CA LEU A 188 13.78 11.65 4.24
C LEU A 188 13.92 12.41 5.56
N ASN A 189 14.67 13.50 5.57
CA ASN A 189 15.04 14.28 6.75
C ASN A 189 14.34 15.63 6.73
N THR A 190 13.01 15.61 6.73
CA THR A 190 12.18 16.81 6.63
C THR A 190 12.20 17.69 7.89
N GLY A 191 12.88 17.23 8.96
CA GLY A 191 12.98 17.93 10.23
C GLY A 191 11.60 18.16 10.90
N GLN A 192 11.47 19.25 11.65
CA GLN A 192 10.21 19.64 12.30
C GLN A 192 9.16 20.21 11.32
N ALA A 193 9.50 20.38 10.03
CA ALA A 193 8.62 21.00 9.04
C ALA A 193 7.76 19.95 8.29
N LEU A 194 7.11 19.03 9.02
CA LEU A 194 6.20 18.05 8.41
C LEU A 194 4.86 18.67 7.95
N LEU A 195 4.44 19.77 8.59
CA LEU A 195 3.14 20.40 8.32
C LEU A 195 3.26 21.42 7.17
N ARG A 196 3.64 20.93 6.01
CA ARG A 196 3.70 21.70 4.76
C ARG A 196 3.45 20.79 3.56
N LEU A 197 3.14 21.39 2.41
CA LEU A 197 3.11 20.65 1.16
C LEU A 197 4.54 20.28 0.74
N MET A 198 4.73 19.00 0.47
CA MET A 198 6.01 18.43 0.08
C MET A 198 6.12 18.35 -1.44
N GLU A 199 7.28 18.72 -1.96
CA GLU A 199 7.60 18.63 -3.39
C GLU A 199 8.83 17.75 -3.62
N VAL A 200 8.87 17.10 -4.77
CA VAL A 200 10.02 16.33 -5.25
C VAL A 200 10.24 16.66 -6.71
N ASP A 201 11.48 16.89 -7.09
CA ASP A 201 11.83 17.11 -8.49
C ASP A 201 11.57 15.83 -9.32
N ASP A 202 10.92 15.99 -10.49
CA ASP A 202 10.66 14.91 -11.44
C ASP A 202 11.93 14.24 -11.94
N ALA A 203 13.05 14.96 -12.02
CA ALA A 203 14.35 14.41 -12.37
C ALA A 203 14.89 13.37 -11.37
N SER A 204 14.36 13.35 -10.15
CA SER A 204 14.73 12.37 -9.13
C SER A 204 14.21 10.94 -9.39
N PHE A 205 13.34 10.78 -10.39
CA PHE A 205 12.66 9.50 -10.63
C PHE A 205 13.13 8.85 -11.93
N VAL A 206 13.30 7.53 -11.87
CA VAL A 206 13.64 6.66 -13.01
C VAL A 206 12.51 5.64 -13.20
N ASP A 207 12.17 5.36 -14.44
CA ASP A 207 11.14 4.42 -14.81
C ASP A 207 11.54 2.97 -14.49
N LEU A 208 10.68 2.27 -13.78
CA LEU A 208 10.83 0.85 -13.45
C LEU A 208 9.61 0.07 -13.97
N PRO A 209 9.77 -0.75 -15.02
CA PRO A 209 8.71 -1.61 -15.51
C PRO A 209 8.26 -2.62 -14.44
N ARG A 210 6.95 -2.87 -14.41
CA ARG A 210 6.31 -3.85 -13.53
C ARG A 210 5.63 -4.93 -14.35
N THR A 211 5.77 -6.18 -13.90
CA THR A 211 5.18 -7.35 -14.55
C THR A 211 4.00 -7.92 -13.76
N ARG A 212 3.70 -7.32 -12.60
CA ARG A 212 2.64 -7.78 -11.71
C ARG A 212 2.28 -6.68 -10.68
N ALA A 213 1.08 -6.77 -10.13
CA ALA A 213 0.59 -5.93 -9.04
C ALA A 213 1.37 -6.19 -7.74
N THR A 214 2.47 -5.46 -7.49
CA THR A 214 3.23 -5.54 -6.22
C THR A 214 2.49 -4.84 -5.09
N GLY A 215 2.95 -4.98 -3.85
CA GLY A 215 2.27 -4.49 -2.65
C GLY A 215 1.68 -3.07 -2.73
N PRO A 216 2.42 -2.04 -3.21
CA PRO A 216 1.87 -0.68 -3.32
C PRO A 216 1.09 -0.41 -4.62
N LEU A 217 1.00 -1.37 -5.53
CA LEU A 217 0.45 -1.19 -6.88
C LEU A 217 -0.76 -2.12 -7.16
N GLN A 218 -1.54 -2.44 -6.14
CA GLN A 218 -2.70 -3.33 -6.26
C GLN A 218 -3.98 -2.51 -6.37
N ILE A 219 -4.53 -2.39 -7.58
CA ILE A 219 -5.80 -1.71 -7.85
C ILE A 219 -6.85 -2.78 -8.10
N THR A 220 -7.74 -2.97 -7.14
CA THR A 220 -8.70 -4.08 -7.09
C THR A 220 -10.10 -3.57 -7.41
N HIS A 221 -10.86 -4.33 -8.18
CA HIS A 221 -12.26 -4.04 -8.47
C HIS A 221 -13.09 -4.02 -7.19
N GLY A 222 -13.98 -3.06 -7.03
CA GLY A 222 -14.78 -2.89 -5.83
C GLY A 222 -15.60 -4.12 -5.44
N ASP A 223 -16.27 -4.78 -6.42
CA ASP A 223 -17.04 -6.00 -6.15
C ASP A 223 -16.16 -7.16 -5.67
N ILE A 224 -14.96 -7.30 -6.23
CA ILE A 224 -13.97 -8.30 -5.79
C ILE A 224 -13.51 -7.98 -4.36
N ALA A 225 -13.20 -6.73 -4.08
CA ALA A 225 -12.78 -6.31 -2.74
C ALA A 225 -13.86 -6.61 -1.70
N ARG A 226 -15.11 -6.24 -1.96
CA ARG A 226 -16.24 -6.46 -1.05
C ARG A 226 -16.54 -7.94 -0.83
N THR A 227 -16.48 -8.76 -1.87
CA THR A 227 -16.83 -10.19 -1.77
C THR A 227 -15.70 -11.04 -1.22
N GLN A 228 -14.44 -10.74 -1.54
CA GLN A 228 -13.27 -11.53 -1.15
C GLN A 228 -12.52 -10.96 0.07
N GLY A 229 -12.65 -9.67 0.35
CA GLY A 229 -11.77 -8.98 1.29
C GLY A 229 -10.31 -8.98 0.83
N TYR A 230 -9.41 -8.56 1.70
CA TYR A 230 -7.96 -8.63 1.47
C TYR A 230 -7.34 -9.72 2.34
N CYS A 231 -7.11 -10.91 1.78
CA CYS A 231 -6.65 -12.10 2.50
C CYS A 231 -7.57 -12.47 3.70
N ARG A 232 -8.89 -12.20 3.61
CA ARG A 232 -9.86 -12.36 4.69
C ARG A 232 -9.81 -13.75 5.31
N ASP A 233 -9.81 -14.78 4.48
CA ASP A 233 -9.93 -16.16 4.92
C ASP A 233 -8.59 -16.78 5.36
N LEU A 234 -7.50 -16.02 5.23
CA LEU A 234 -6.18 -16.40 5.72
C LEU A 234 -5.92 -15.82 7.12
N GLN A 235 -6.38 -16.49 8.14
CA GLN A 235 -6.34 -16.06 9.55
C GLN A 235 -4.93 -15.56 9.98
N PHE A 236 -3.88 -16.14 9.43
CA PHE A 236 -2.50 -15.72 9.68
C PHE A 236 -2.28 -14.21 9.36
N TYR A 237 -2.89 -13.71 8.30
CA TYR A 237 -2.75 -12.29 7.91
C TYR A 237 -3.76 -11.37 8.63
N GLN A 238 -4.76 -11.93 9.31
CA GLN A 238 -5.77 -11.17 10.05
C GLN A 238 -5.47 -11.08 11.56
N ARG A 239 -4.36 -11.64 12.02
CA ARG A 239 -3.96 -11.58 13.44
C ARG A 239 -3.00 -10.41 13.67
N PRO A 240 -3.25 -9.55 14.68
CA PRO A 240 -2.31 -8.52 15.11
C PRO A 240 -0.92 -9.10 15.43
N SER A 241 0.11 -8.28 15.35
CA SER A 241 1.50 -8.70 15.61
C SER A 241 2.17 -7.74 16.59
N ALA A 242 2.89 -8.25 17.57
CA ALA A 242 3.64 -7.43 18.54
C ALA A 242 4.77 -6.63 17.85
N THR A 243 5.32 -7.17 16.76
CA THR A 243 6.41 -6.54 16.02
C THR A 243 6.08 -6.54 14.53
N TRP A 244 6.59 -5.53 13.83
CA TRP A 244 6.47 -5.56 12.38
C TRP A 244 7.29 -6.72 11.80
N CYS A 245 6.66 -7.52 10.98
CA CYS A 245 7.35 -8.56 10.22
C CYS A 245 7.01 -8.42 8.73
N LYS A 246 7.97 -8.77 7.88
CA LYS A 246 7.71 -8.85 6.45
C LYS A 246 6.72 -9.97 6.19
N ALA A 247 5.47 -9.60 5.98
CA ALA A 247 4.44 -10.53 5.52
C ALA A 247 4.41 -10.52 3.99
N TYR A 248 4.00 -11.63 3.41
CA TYR A 248 3.87 -11.78 1.95
C TYR A 248 2.40 -11.70 1.54
N GLU A 249 1.64 -10.85 2.24
CA GLU A 249 0.20 -10.68 2.02
C GLU A 249 -0.13 -10.22 0.60
N ASP A 250 0.71 -9.38 -0.01
CA ASP A 250 0.54 -8.92 -1.39
C ASP A 250 0.65 -10.07 -2.41
N ARG A 251 1.54 -11.02 -2.15
CA ARG A 251 1.67 -12.23 -2.96
C ARG A 251 0.51 -13.18 -2.73
N ALA A 252 0.11 -13.37 -1.46
CA ALA A 252 -1.03 -14.19 -1.09
C ALA A 252 -2.34 -13.65 -1.70
N PHE A 253 -2.53 -12.33 -1.70
CA PHE A 253 -3.69 -11.70 -2.29
C PHE A 253 -3.79 -11.97 -3.81
N ARG A 254 -2.70 -11.78 -4.58
CA ARG A 254 -2.69 -12.14 -6.01
C ARG A 254 -2.96 -13.62 -6.25
N TRP A 255 -2.38 -14.49 -5.43
CA TRP A 255 -2.63 -15.92 -5.49
C TRP A 255 -4.11 -16.25 -5.21
N LEU A 256 -4.71 -15.66 -4.19
CA LEU A 256 -6.14 -15.80 -3.92
C LEU A 256 -7.00 -15.34 -5.09
N LEU A 257 -6.65 -14.24 -5.75
CA LEU A 257 -7.35 -13.76 -6.93
C LEU A 257 -7.07 -14.57 -8.22
N GLY A 258 -6.07 -15.46 -8.20
CA GLY A 258 -5.67 -16.27 -9.35
C GLY A 258 -5.09 -15.43 -10.50
N THR A 259 -4.57 -14.22 -10.21
CA THR A 259 -4.05 -13.31 -11.24
C THR A 259 -2.84 -12.52 -10.75
N GLN A 260 -1.96 -12.14 -11.67
CA GLN A 260 -0.89 -11.18 -11.40
C GLN A 260 -1.35 -9.72 -11.59
N GLY A 261 -2.57 -9.54 -12.11
CA GLY A 261 -3.16 -8.27 -12.51
C GLY A 261 -2.96 -7.92 -13.98
N THR A 262 -3.82 -7.06 -14.51
CA THR A 262 -3.73 -6.49 -15.85
C THR A 262 -2.91 -5.19 -15.80
N PRO A 263 -1.83 -5.04 -16.59
CA PRO A 263 -1.04 -3.82 -16.61
C PRO A 263 -1.78 -2.68 -17.31
N LEU A 264 -1.72 -1.48 -16.75
CA LEU A 264 -2.27 -0.25 -17.33
C LEU A 264 -1.17 0.81 -17.46
N ASP A 265 -1.24 1.61 -18.51
CA ASP A 265 -0.30 2.70 -18.77
C ASP A 265 -0.75 3.97 -18.00
N ILE A 266 -0.51 3.98 -16.70
CA ILE A 266 -0.86 5.07 -15.77
C ILE A 266 0.38 5.93 -15.55
N PRO A 267 0.39 7.19 -15.99
CA PRO A 267 1.51 8.11 -15.76
C PRO A 267 1.56 8.57 -14.30
N GLY A 268 2.66 9.16 -13.88
CA GLY A 268 2.78 9.86 -12.61
C GLY A 268 2.69 8.99 -11.36
N VAL A 269 2.81 7.68 -11.47
CA VAL A 269 2.94 6.79 -10.32
C VAL A 269 4.38 6.82 -9.84
N CYS A 270 4.66 7.56 -8.76
CA CYS A 270 6.01 7.80 -8.27
C CYS A 270 6.20 7.25 -6.87
N ARG A 271 7.40 6.71 -6.57
CA ARG A 271 7.72 6.21 -5.24
C ARG A 271 9.09 6.65 -4.75
N ILE A 272 9.14 7.13 -3.51
CA ILE A 272 10.38 7.40 -2.80
C ILE A 272 10.91 6.08 -2.23
N ARG A 273 12.07 5.63 -2.71
CA ARG A 273 12.72 4.42 -2.20
C ARG A 273 13.78 4.79 -1.17
N HIS A 274 13.78 4.08 -0.04
CA HIS A 274 14.70 4.37 1.04
C HIS A 274 15.30 3.09 1.66
N GLU A 275 16.47 3.23 2.28
CA GLU A 275 17.16 2.11 2.95
C GLU A 275 16.46 1.70 4.24
N THR A 276 15.96 2.67 4.98
CA THR A 276 15.34 2.49 6.30
C THR A 276 13.95 1.86 6.13
N LYS A 277 13.91 0.60 5.73
CA LYS A 277 12.66 -0.16 5.77
C LYS A 277 12.48 -0.70 7.17
N GLY A 278 11.92 0.12 8.04
CA GLY A 278 11.68 -0.46 9.33
C GLY A 278 11.28 0.56 10.35
N ARG A 279 10.22 0.41 10.71
CA ARG A 279 9.52 0.46 11.97
C ARG A 279 10.28 -0.35 13.01
N TYR A 280 11.61 -0.43 12.87
CA TYR A 280 12.49 -1.19 13.73
C TYR A 280 13.00 -0.25 14.80
N THR A 281 12.85 -0.65 16.04
CA THR A 281 13.60 -0.06 17.15
C THR A 281 15.07 0.04 16.76
N SER A 282 15.65 1.22 16.93
CA SER A 282 17.07 1.44 16.78
C SER A 282 17.82 0.41 17.63
N GLY A 283 18.49 -0.56 16.99
CA GLY A 283 19.23 -1.62 17.69
C GLY A 283 19.00 -3.04 17.18
N ASP A 284 18.02 -3.27 16.29
CA ASP A 284 17.77 -4.61 15.74
C ASP A 284 18.94 -5.04 14.83
N LEU A 285 19.72 -6.04 15.28
CA LEU A 285 20.82 -6.68 14.53
C LEU A 285 20.38 -7.13 13.13
N ASN A 286 19.16 -7.60 12.98
CA ASN A 286 18.58 -7.99 11.69
C ASN A 286 18.37 -6.81 10.73
N ALA A 287 18.11 -5.60 11.24
CA ALA A 287 18.02 -4.41 10.42
C ALA A 287 19.40 -3.99 9.91
N ARG A 288 20.42 -4.03 10.78
CA ARG A 288 21.83 -3.75 10.43
C ARG A 288 22.36 -4.75 9.41
N LEU A 289 22.11 -6.05 9.59
CA LEU A 289 22.52 -7.09 8.66
C LEU A 289 21.88 -6.92 7.27
N ARG A 290 20.59 -6.60 7.22
CA ARG A 290 19.90 -6.35 5.95
C ARG A 290 20.37 -5.07 5.24
N ALA A 291 20.70 -4.02 5.99
CA ALA A 291 21.31 -2.82 5.45
C ALA A 291 22.68 -3.12 4.85
N MET A 292 23.48 -3.91 5.55
CA MET A 292 24.81 -4.35 5.09
C MET A 292 24.73 -5.20 3.81
N ILE A 293 23.82 -6.19 3.75
CA ILE A 293 23.60 -7.02 2.55
C ILE A 293 23.16 -6.17 1.35
N ARG A 294 22.32 -5.16 1.57
CA ARG A 294 21.91 -4.23 0.50
C ARG A 294 23.04 -3.33 0.02
N ARG A 295 23.92 -2.87 0.92
CA ARG A 295 25.14 -2.11 0.56
C ARG A 295 26.09 -2.95 -0.27
N LEU A 296 26.34 -4.20 0.13
CA LEU A 296 27.17 -5.14 -0.62
C LEU A 296 26.58 -5.46 -2.00
N GLY A 297 25.27 -5.68 -2.09
CA GLY A 297 24.60 -5.93 -3.37
C GLY A 297 24.62 -4.74 -4.33
N ARG A 298 24.74 -3.50 -3.82
CA ARG A 298 24.97 -2.30 -4.67
C ARG A 298 26.41 -2.22 -5.14
N ALA A 299 27.37 -2.37 -4.24
CA ALA A 299 28.78 -2.32 -4.60
C ALA A 299 29.17 -3.37 -5.66
N ILE A 300 28.48 -4.52 -5.68
CA ILE A 300 28.65 -5.55 -6.72
C ILE A 300 28.01 -5.12 -8.06
N LYS A 301 26.86 -4.41 -8.01
CA LYS A 301 26.19 -3.92 -9.23
C LYS A 301 26.90 -2.73 -9.89
N GLU A 302 27.58 -1.90 -9.11
CA GLU A 302 28.35 -0.73 -9.58
C GLU A 302 29.71 -1.13 -10.17
N ARG A 303 30.17 -2.37 -9.94
CA ARG A 303 31.41 -2.94 -10.49
C ARG A 303 31.19 -3.81 -11.74
N ARG A 304 29.96 -3.93 -12.21
CA ARG A 304 29.56 -4.58 -13.47
C ARG A 304 28.96 -3.56 -14.44
#